data_27e4a01411ea30a4cd24019fa3aeee44
#
_entry.id   27e4a01411ea30a4cd24019fa3aeee44
#
_cell.length_a   1.000
_cell.length_b   1.000
_cell.length_c   1.000
_cell.angle_alpha   90.00
_cell.angle_beta   90.00
_cell.angle_gamma   90.00
#
_symmetry.space_group_name_H-M   'P 1'
#
loop_
_entity.id
_entity.type
_entity.pdbx_description
1 polymer ?
#
loop_
_entity_poly.entity_id
_entity_poly.type
_entity_poly.pdbx_seq_one_letter_code
_entity_poly.pdbx_strand_id
1 'polypeptide(L)'
;SDLSGYVAHQLRYKYGMNPLTVTWSPLQYTDIGLQNFQSCIDAGFTNLLCTPNGRFQRKLARLCFEELGDAFHVFVLGQSAYPFQMAKRLDIKLVFYGENGDVDYGGDPEYLDKPCKPSSEVGKQISKGAPFRELLDFGLKNKDYLSSDDFTEADLTFYEPPSTEELTKSGIQGMHYFSYYHKWSPQENYYYCAEHTGFKPNPERTEGTYSKYASLDDKMDGFHYYLRYIKFGLGRCMEEAAHEIRDGHITREEGVALMKRYEGEFPKKYFKDFLEYLDITEAHFWEVVDSWRAPHLWRKVDGNWELKHPIK
;
A
#
# COMPACT_ATOMS: atom_id res chain seq x y z
N SER A 1 -3.98 5.07 -3.45
CA SER A 1 -3.39 5.80 -2.32
C SER A 1 -4.13 7.10 -2.10
N ASP A 2 -4.14 7.59 -0.88
CA ASP A 2 -4.83 8.81 -0.47
C ASP A 2 -4.45 10.04 -1.30
N LEU A 3 -3.24 10.07 -1.85
CA LEU A 3 -2.70 11.18 -2.63
C LEU A 3 -2.70 10.96 -4.15
N SER A 4 -3.29 9.89 -4.66
CA SER A 4 -3.39 9.63 -6.11
C SER A 4 -4.21 10.70 -6.85
N GLY A 5 -5.13 11.37 -6.15
CA GLY A 5 -5.86 12.53 -6.65
C GLY A 5 -4.95 13.67 -7.10
N TYR A 6 -3.80 13.88 -6.42
CA TYR A 6 -2.79 14.86 -6.84
C TYR A 6 -2.28 14.58 -8.25
N VAL A 7 -1.88 13.35 -8.52
CA VAL A 7 -1.34 12.95 -9.82
C VAL A 7 -2.39 13.17 -10.92
N ALA A 8 -3.60 12.64 -10.73
CA ALA A 8 -4.68 12.78 -11.70
C ALA A 8 -5.01 14.25 -11.98
N HIS A 9 -5.09 15.07 -10.94
CA HIS A 9 -5.40 16.50 -11.07
C HIS A 9 -4.28 17.26 -11.80
N GLN A 10 -3.00 17.01 -11.47
CA GLN A 10 -1.87 17.61 -12.17
C GLN A 10 -1.85 17.21 -13.66
N LEU A 11 -2.01 15.91 -13.95
CA LEU A 11 -2.03 15.42 -15.33
C LEU A 11 -3.12 16.11 -16.17
N ARG A 12 -4.30 16.31 -15.59
CA ARG A 12 -5.42 16.93 -16.29
C ARG A 12 -5.27 18.45 -16.42
N TYR A 13 -5.11 19.15 -15.32
CA TYR A 13 -5.24 20.61 -15.30
C TYR A 13 -3.94 21.36 -15.59
N LYS A 14 -2.80 20.75 -15.36
CA LYS A 14 -1.50 21.34 -15.68
C LYS A 14 -0.96 20.87 -17.03
N TYR A 15 -1.14 19.58 -17.35
CA TYR A 15 -0.58 18.99 -18.57
C TYR A 15 -1.61 18.77 -19.70
N GLY A 16 -2.88 19.06 -19.47
CA GLY A 16 -3.93 18.92 -20.48
C GLY A 16 -4.21 17.48 -20.89
N MET A 17 -3.84 16.50 -20.09
CA MET A 17 -4.11 15.09 -20.32
C MET A 17 -5.54 14.73 -19.88
N ASN A 18 -6.02 13.55 -20.28
CA ASN A 18 -7.31 13.03 -19.85
C ASN A 18 -7.13 11.68 -19.12
N PRO A 19 -6.65 11.68 -17.86
CA PRO A 19 -6.39 10.44 -17.14
C PRO A 19 -7.69 9.71 -16.79
N LEU A 20 -7.67 8.39 -16.96
CA LEU A 20 -8.61 7.46 -16.40
C LEU A 20 -8.04 7.00 -15.05
N THR A 21 -8.75 7.23 -13.97
CA THR A 21 -8.33 6.72 -12.66
C THR A 21 -8.77 5.28 -12.46
N VAL A 22 -7.92 4.48 -11.83
CA VAL A 22 -8.18 3.06 -11.59
C VAL A 22 -7.97 2.77 -10.11
N THR A 23 -8.96 2.16 -9.49
CA THR A 23 -8.96 1.91 -8.05
C THR A 23 -9.19 0.43 -7.75
N TRP A 24 -8.37 -0.12 -6.88
CA TRP A 24 -8.63 -1.39 -6.21
C TRP A 24 -9.33 -1.10 -4.89
N SER A 25 -10.44 -1.80 -4.63
CA SER A 25 -11.23 -1.58 -3.42
C SER A 25 -10.42 -1.89 -2.15
N PRO A 26 -10.43 -1.01 -1.14
CA PRO A 26 -9.93 -1.33 0.20
C PRO A 26 -10.46 -2.67 0.72
N LEU A 27 -9.71 -3.31 1.62
CA LEU A 27 -10.16 -4.52 2.30
C LEU A 27 -11.40 -4.23 3.16
N GLN A 28 -11.35 -3.12 3.90
CA GLN A 28 -12.51 -2.55 4.60
C GLN A 28 -12.49 -1.03 4.54
N TYR A 29 -13.47 -0.45 3.89
CA TYR A 29 -13.59 1.02 3.82
C TYR A 29 -13.71 1.69 5.18
N THR A 30 -13.10 2.87 5.30
CA THR A 30 -13.46 3.86 6.31
C THR A 30 -14.45 4.86 5.72
N ASP A 31 -15.19 5.58 6.56
CA ASP A 31 -16.14 6.61 6.09
C ASP A 31 -15.41 7.74 5.37
N ILE A 32 -14.26 8.17 5.89
CA ILE A 32 -13.45 9.22 5.27
C ILE A 32 -12.85 8.75 3.93
N GLY A 33 -12.47 7.47 3.83
CA GLY A 33 -12.00 6.87 2.59
C GLY A 33 -13.05 6.87 1.50
N LEU A 34 -14.29 6.50 1.82
CA LEU A 34 -15.42 6.57 0.90
C LEU A 34 -15.71 8.01 0.47
N GLN A 35 -15.66 8.97 1.40
CA GLN A 35 -15.84 10.39 1.11
C GLN A 35 -14.74 10.88 0.14
N ASN A 36 -13.49 10.57 0.41
CA ASN A 36 -12.36 10.99 -0.44
C ASN A 36 -12.40 10.33 -1.82
N PHE A 37 -12.84 9.08 -1.91
CA PHE A 37 -13.07 8.42 -3.18
C PHE A 37 -14.13 9.15 -4.01
N GLN A 38 -15.28 9.50 -3.41
CA GLN A 38 -16.33 10.26 -4.09
C GLN A 38 -15.85 11.67 -4.48
N SER A 39 -15.12 12.35 -3.60
CA SER A 39 -14.54 13.67 -3.90
C SER A 39 -13.61 13.66 -5.10
N CYS A 40 -12.82 12.60 -5.28
CA CYS A 40 -11.97 12.42 -6.46
C CYS A 40 -12.80 12.31 -7.75
N ILE A 41 -13.91 11.57 -7.72
CA ILE A 41 -14.84 11.47 -8.85
C ILE A 41 -15.48 12.84 -9.15
N ASP A 42 -15.95 13.53 -8.12
CA ASP A 42 -16.60 14.84 -8.23
C ASP A 42 -15.63 15.94 -8.73
N ALA A 43 -14.31 15.74 -8.50
CA ALA A 43 -13.26 16.59 -9.08
C ALA A 43 -13.10 16.41 -10.60
N GLY A 44 -13.92 15.57 -11.22
CA GLY A 44 -14.03 15.46 -12.67
C GLY A 44 -13.33 14.25 -13.30
N PHE A 45 -13.08 13.18 -12.55
CA PHE A 45 -12.39 12.01 -13.04
C PHE A 45 -13.32 10.82 -13.24
N THR A 46 -13.24 10.18 -14.41
CA THR A 46 -13.80 8.85 -14.62
C THR A 46 -12.95 7.84 -13.86
N ASN A 47 -13.59 6.94 -13.10
CA ASN A 47 -12.92 5.91 -12.32
C ASN A 47 -13.39 4.50 -12.69
N LEU A 48 -12.47 3.55 -12.71
CA LEU A 48 -12.75 2.13 -12.75
C LEU A 48 -12.41 1.51 -11.41
N LEU A 49 -13.44 1.14 -10.66
CA LEU A 49 -13.30 0.46 -9.37
C LEU A 49 -13.38 -1.06 -9.57
N CYS A 50 -12.37 -1.79 -9.11
CA CYS A 50 -12.45 -3.22 -8.93
C CYS A 50 -12.75 -3.56 -7.47
N THR A 51 -13.88 -4.22 -7.24
CA THR A 51 -14.18 -4.86 -5.95
C THR A 51 -14.07 -6.37 -6.16
N PRO A 52 -13.02 -7.01 -5.63
CA PRO A 52 -12.80 -8.43 -5.82
C PRO A 52 -13.81 -9.27 -5.03
N ASN A 53 -13.81 -10.60 -5.28
CA ASN A 53 -14.57 -11.56 -4.47
C ASN A 53 -14.14 -11.45 -2.99
N GLY A 54 -15.00 -10.86 -2.17
CA GLY A 54 -14.68 -10.53 -0.77
C GLY A 54 -14.41 -11.75 0.10
N ARG A 55 -15.03 -12.89 -0.17
CA ARG A 55 -14.78 -14.14 0.58
C ARG A 55 -13.37 -14.66 0.28
N PHE A 56 -13.02 -14.69 -0.99
CA PHE A 56 -11.71 -15.13 -1.45
C PHE A 56 -10.59 -14.19 -0.96
N GLN A 57 -10.77 -12.86 -1.13
CA GLN A 57 -9.81 -11.86 -0.68
C GLN A 57 -9.55 -11.94 0.83
N ARG A 58 -10.60 -12.16 1.63
CA ARG A 58 -10.49 -12.30 3.09
C ARG A 58 -9.64 -13.53 3.49
N LYS A 59 -9.85 -14.67 2.83
CA LYS A 59 -9.05 -15.87 3.05
C LYS A 59 -7.60 -15.70 2.64
N LEU A 60 -7.35 -15.03 1.50
CA LEU A 60 -6.00 -14.66 1.07
C LEU A 60 -5.33 -13.69 2.05
N ALA A 61 -6.07 -12.72 2.59
CA ALA A 61 -5.55 -11.78 3.56
C ALA A 61 -5.10 -12.50 4.85
N ARG A 62 -5.89 -13.48 5.31
CA ARG A 62 -5.49 -14.33 6.46
C ARG A 62 -4.22 -15.13 6.15
N LEU A 63 -4.16 -15.78 5.00
CA LEU A 63 -2.96 -16.50 4.57
C LEU A 63 -1.74 -15.56 4.55
N CYS A 64 -1.86 -14.39 3.95
CA CYS A 64 -0.78 -13.41 3.89
C CYS A 64 -0.38 -12.90 5.29
N PHE A 65 -1.33 -12.73 6.20
CA PHE A 65 -1.03 -12.37 7.58
C PHE A 65 -0.19 -13.44 8.29
N GLU A 66 -0.62 -14.69 8.22
CA GLU A 66 0.05 -15.79 8.91
C GLU A 66 1.40 -16.17 8.28
N GLU A 67 1.47 -16.23 6.93
CA GLU A 67 2.64 -16.78 6.21
C GLU A 67 3.60 -15.71 5.67
N LEU A 68 3.18 -14.44 5.57
CA LEU A 68 4.02 -13.33 5.16
C LEU A 68 4.15 -12.24 6.25
N GLY A 69 3.37 -12.32 7.34
CA GLY A 69 3.31 -11.28 8.35
C GLY A 69 2.75 -9.96 7.80
N ASP A 70 1.81 -10.03 6.85
CA ASP A 70 1.21 -8.84 6.25
C ASP A 70 -0.11 -9.16 5.55
N ALA A 71 -1.24 -8.96 6.23
CA ALA A 71 -2.57 -9.14 5.64
C ALA A 71 -2.85 -8.24 4.44
N PHE A 72 -2.18 -7.10 4.36
CA PHE A 72 -2.37 -6.09 3.32
C PHE A 72 -1.71 -6.45 1.99
N HIS A 73 -0.84 -7.46 1.97
CA HIS A 73 -0.14 -7.89 0.76
C HIS A 73 -1.10 -8.24 -0.39
N VAL A 74 -2.24 -8.86 -0.10
CA VAL A 74 -3.27 -9.17 -1.11
C VAL A 74 -3.83 -7.90 -1.78
N PHE A 75 -3.98 -6.81 -1.02
CA PHE A 75 -4.37 -5.51 -1.56
C PHE A 75 -3.27 -4.95 -2.47
N VAL A 76 -2.00 -5.04 -2.05
CA VAL A 76 -0.84 -4.58 -2.84
C VAL A 76 -0.78 -5.28 -4.20
N LEU A 77 -1.02 -6.59 -4.25
CA LEU A 77 -1.09 -7.34 -5.50
C LEU A 77 -2.17 -6.77 -6.45
N GLY A 78 -3.40 -6.64 -5.96
CA GLY A 78 -4.52 -6.15 -6.76
C GLY A 78 -4.34 -4.71 -7.23
N GLN A 79 -4.02 -3.78 -6.33
CA GLN A 79 -3.84 -2.35 -6.68
C GLN A 79 -2.70 -2.12 -7.68
N SER A 80 -1.70 -3.00 -7.67
CA SER A 80 -0.55 -2.88 -8.58
C SER A 80 -0.78 -3.56 -9.93
N ALA A 81 -1.52 -4.66 -9.95
CA ALA A 81 -1.78 -5.43 -11.18
C ALA A 81 -2.96 -4.89 -12.00
N TYR A 82 -4.03 -4.47 -11.32
CA TYR A 82 -5.29 -4.07 -11.96
C TYR A 82 -5.13 -2.91 -12.97
N PRO A 83 -4.35 -1.84 -12.71
CA PRO A 83 -4.13 -0.79 -13.68
C PRO A 83 -3.56 -1.29 -15.02
N PHE A 84 -2.64 -2.26 -14.99
CA PHE A 84 -2.08 -2.84 -16.22
C PHE A 84 -3.08 -3.71 -16.97
N GLN A 85 -3.93 -4.44 -16.26
CA GLN A 85 -5.03 -5.19 -16.87
C GLN A 85 -6.01 -4.26 -17.60
N MET A 86 -6.34 -3.11 -16.98
CA MET A 86 -7.24 -2.13 -17.59
C MET A 86 -6.56 -1.38 -18.75
N ALA A 87 -5.31 -0.98 -18.58
CA ALA A 87 -4.54 -0.33 -19.62
C ALA A 87 -4.48 -1.18 -20.90
N LYS A 88 -4.21 -2.47 -20.78
CA LYS A 88 -4.22 -3.42 -21.90
C LYS A 88 -5.60 -3.52 -22.54
N ARG A 89 -6.68 -3.67 -21.75
CA ARG A 89 -8.04 -3.85 -22.25
C ARG A 89 -8.61 -2.62 -22.96
N LEU A 90 -8.19 -1.43 -22.51
CA LEU A 90 -8.68 -0.14 -23.02
C LEU A 90 -7.71 0.51 -24.01
N ASP A 91 -6.67 -0.18 -24.41
CA ASP A 91 -5.62 0.32 -25.32
C ASP A 91 -4.92 1.60 -24.84
N ILE A 92 -4.77 1.74 -23.50
CA ILE A 92 -4.05 2.85 -22.87
C ILE A 92 -2.59 2.47 -22.71
N LYS A 93 -1.68 3.29 -23.26
CA LYS A 93 -0.25 2.96 -23.31
C LYS A 93 0.54 3.45 -22.10
N LEU A 94 0.02 4.46 -21.41
CA LEU A 94 0.73 5.17 -20.34
C LEU A 94 0.05 4.89 -18.99
N VAL A 95 0.81 4.29 -18.05
CA VAL A 95 0.33 3.98 -16.70
C VAL A 95 1.19 4.76 -15.72
N PHE A 96 0.56 5.65 -14.94
CA PHE A 96 1.22 6.44 -13.90
C PHE A 96 0.92 5.92 -12.49
N TYR A 97 1.98 5.89 -11.69
CA TYR A 97 1.93 5.82 -10.24
C TYR A 97 2.47 7.13 -9.65
N GLY A 98 2.12 7.45 -8.41
CA GLY A 98 2.55 8.67 -7.76
C GLY A 98 4.03 8.62 -7.40
N GLU A 99 4.31 7.93 -6.31
CA GLU A 99 5.65 7.71 -5.78
C GLU A 99 6.43 6.64 -6.56
N ASN A 100 7.76 6.74 -6.48
CA ASN A 100 8.65 5.66 -6.90
C ASN A 100 8.88 4.71 -5.71
N GLY A 101 8.26 3.54 -5.75
CA GLY A 101 8.36 2.56 -4.67
C GLY A 101 9.78 2.05 -4.40
N ASP A 102 10.69 2.14 -5.36
CA ASP A 102 12.11 1.79 -5.13
C ASP A 102 12.82 2.84 -4.26
N VAL A 103 12.41 4.12 -4.38
CA VAL A 103 12.91 5.22 -3.55
C VAL A 103 12.29 5.20 -2.15
N ASP A 104 10.96 5.05 -2.10
CA ASP A 104 10.21 5.30 -0.87
C ASP A 104 10.20 4.09 0.07
N TYR A 105 10.26 2.88 -0.50
CA TYR A 105 10.13 1.64 0.27
C TYR A 105 11.40 0.76 0.25
N GLY A 106 12.50 1.26 -0.34
CA GLY A 106 13.77 0.54 -0.40
C GLY A 106 13.73 -0.63 -1.37
N GLY A 107 13.65 -0.32 -2.66
CA GLY A 107 13.64 -1.29 -3.76
C GLY A 107 14.98 -1.42 -4.48
N ASP A 108 14.92 -1.63 -5.79
CA ASP A 108 16.09 -1.88 -6.64
C ASP A 108 16.84 -0.57 -6.92
N PRO A 109 18.13 -0.47 -6.54
CA PRO A 109 18.95 0.72 -6.76
C PRO A 109 19.04 1.15 -8.24
N GLU A 110 18.87 0.24 -9.18
CA GLU A 110 18.90 0.55 -10.61
C GLU A 110 17.77 1.52 -11.03
N TYR A 111 16.64 1.52 -10.32
CA TYR A 111 15.45 2.29 -10.68
C TYR A 111 15.21 3.54 -9.83
N LEU A 112 16.12 3.89 -8.92
CA LEU A 112 15.99 5.08 -8.05
C LEU A 112 15.89 6.39 -8.85
N ASP A 113 16.58 6.47 -9.99
CA ASP A 113 16.63 7.64 -10.85
C ASP A 113 16.15 7.33 -12.27
N LYS A 114 15.05 6.58 -12.37
CA LYS A 114 14.42 6.23 -13.65
C LYS A 114 12.97 6.73 -13.68
N PRO A 115 12.50 7.20 -14.85
CA PRO A 115 11.12 7.66 -15.00
C PRO A 115 10.11 6.51 -14.98
N CYS A 116 10.57 5.29 -15.27
CA CYS A 116 9.74 4.14 -15.51
C CYS A 116 10.43 2.84 -15.11
N LYS A 117 9.69 1.95 -14.46
CA LYS A 117 10.07 0.55 -14.33
C LYS A 117 9.55 -0.21 -15.57
N PRO A 118 10.43 -0.83 -16.36
CA PRO A 118 10.04 -1.40 -17.65
C PRO A 118 9.08 -2.59 -17.47
N SER A 119 8.34 -2.91 -18.53
CA SER A 119 7.35 -4.01 -18.54
C SER A 119 7.92 -5.36 -18.12
N SER A 120 9.21 -5.60 -18.39
CA SER A 120 9.91 -6.82 -17.98
C SER A 120 10.04 -6.97 -16.46
N GLU A 121 10.01 -5.87 -15.71
CA GLU A 121 10.20 -5.85 -14.26
C GLU A 121 8.89 -5.63 -13.48
N VAL A 122 7.80 -5.29 -14.17
CA VAL A 122 6.50 -5.01 -13.53
C VAL A 122 6.02 -6.20 -12.70
N GLY A 123 6.11 -7.41 -13.21
CA GLY A 123 5.70 -8.62 -12.48
C GLY A 123 6.49 -8.83 -11.19
N LYS A 124 7.81 -8.63 -11.22
CA LYS A 124 8.65 -8.73 -10.02
C LYS A 124 8.33 -7.63 -9.01
N GLN A 125 8.13 -6.40 -9.48
CA GLN A 125 7.78 -5.26 -8.63
C GLN A 125 6.46 -5.49 -7.89
N ILE A 126 5.47 -6.06 -8.57
CA ILE A 126 4.15 -6.34 -7.99
C ILE A 126 4.23 -7.48 -6.99
N SER A 127 4.90 -8.57 -7.33
CA SER A 127 4.97 -9.76 -6.47
C SER A 127 5.76 -9.56 -5.18
N LYS A 128 6.72 -8.63 -5.16
CA LYS A 128 7.61 -8.38 -4.01
C LYS A 128 8.19 -9.67 -3.39
N GLY A 129 8.51 -10.65 -4.22
CA GLY A 129 9.05 -11.94 -3.80
C GLY A 129 8.02 -12.99 -3.38
N ALA A 130 6.72 -12.67 -3.42
CA ALA A 130 5.62 -13.60 -3.15
C ALA A 130 4.61 -13.56 -4.31
N PRO A 131 4.87 -14.24 -5.45
CA PRO A 131 3.99 -14.25 -6.60
C PRO A 131 2.62 -14.82 -6.27
N PHE A 132 1.57 -14.21 -6.83
CA PHE A 132 0.19 -14.57 -6.52
C PHE A 132 -0.10 -16.07 -6.71
N ARG A 133 0.37 -16.69 -7.81
CA ARG A 133 0.13 -18.12 -8.06
C ARG A 133 0.80 -19.04 -7.05
N GLU A 134 1.98 -18.66 -6.55
CA GLU A 134 2.65 -19.42 -5.50
C GLU A 134 1.90 -19.33 -4.17
N LEU A 135 1.38 -18.15 -3.83
CA LEU A 135 0.53 -17.97 -2.65
C LEU A 135 -0.78 -18.77 -2.77
N LEU A 136 -1.40 -18.76 -3.95
CA LEU A 136 -2.61 -19.54 -4.23
C LEU A 136 -2.35 -21.05 -4.06
N ASP A 137 -1.30 -21.55 -4.69
CA ASP A 137 -0.89 -22.94 -4.60
C ASP A 137 -0.57 -23.37 -3.16
N PHE A 138 0.13 -22.50 -2.43
CA PHE A 138 0.41 -22.74 -1.02
C PHE A 138 -0.89 -22.82 -0.19
N GLY A 139 -1.81 -21.88 -0.40
CA GLY A 139 -3.09 -21.84 0.31
C GLY A 139 -4.00 -23.04 0.04
N LEU A 140 -3.96 -23.60 -1.17
CA LEU A 140 -4.70 -24.81 -1.53
C LEU A 140 -4.11 -26.09 -0.92
N LYS A 141 -2.82 -26.10 -0.60
CA LYS A 141 -2.09 -27.29 -0.11
C LYS A 141 -1.89 -27.32 1.40
N ASN A 142 -2.08 -26.21 2.08
CA ASN A 142 -1.70 -26.07 3.49
C ASN A 142 -2.82 -25.48 4.35
N LYS A 143 -2.95 -25.98 5.58
CA LYS A 143 -3.75 -25.44 6.70
C LYS A 143 -5.21 -25.08 6.37
N ASP A 144 -5.78 -25.66 5.33
CA ASP A 144 -7.16 -25.37 4.89
C ASP A 144 -7.46 -23.87 4.66
N TYR A 145 -6.44 -23.10 4.25
CA TYR A 145 -6.63 -21.69 3.94
C TYR A 145 -7.62 -21.47 2.81
N LEU A 146 -7.51 -22.25 1.74
CA LEU A 146 -8.31 -22.16 0.52
C LEU A 146 -8.80 -23.52 0.06
N SER A 147 -9.96 -23.52 -0.60
CA SER A 147 -10.46 -24.64 -1.39
C SER A 147 -10.73 -24.19 -2.83
N SER A 148 -10.83 -25.14 -3.76
CA SER A 148 -11.19 -24.85 -5.17
C SER A 148 -12.56 -24.20 -5.32
N ASP A 149 -13.43 -24.33 -4.33
CA ASP A 149 -14.79 -23.75 -4.34
C ASP A 149 -14.82 -22.28 -3.88
N ASP A 150 -13.70 -21.75 -3.41
CA ASP A 150 -13.61 -20.37 -2.92
C ASP A 150 -13.51 -19.31 -4.04
N PHE A 151 -13.10 -19.71 -5.25
CA PHE A 151 -12.82 -18.82 -6.36
C PHE A 151 -13.03 -19.47 -7.72
N THR A 152 -13.10 -18.64 -8.74
CA THR A 152 -13.07 -19.03 -10.16
C THR A 152 -11.84 -18.38 -10.83
N GLU A 153 -11.48 -18.83 -12.03
CA GLU A 153 -10.39 -18.17 -12.80
C GLU A 153 -10.67 -16.68 -13.04
N ALA A 154 -11.94 -16.28 -13.12
CA ALA A 154 -12.31 -14.88 -13.25
C ALA A 154 -11.92 -14.04 -12.02
N ASP A 155 -12.01 -14.62 -10.82
CA ASP A 155 -11.62 -13.95 -9.57
C ASP A 155 -10.10 -13.70 -9.50
N LEU A 156 -9.31 -14.54 -10.18
CA LEU A 156 -7.83 -14.47 -10.12
C LEU A 156 -7.23 -13.43 -11.06
N THR A 157 -7.94 -13.11 -12.14
CA THR A 157 -7.41 -12.34 -13.29
C THR A 157 -6.78 -11.02 -12.90
N PHE A 158 -7.29 -10.32 -11.88
CA PHE A 158 -6.88 -8.97 -11.54
C PHE A 158 -5.80 -8.89 -10.46
N TYR A 159 -5.41 -10.03 -9.87
CA TYR A 159 -4.29 -10.09 -8.92
C TYR A 159 -2.92 -10.20 -9.60
N GLU A 160 -2.90 -10.45 -10.90
CA GLU A 160 -1.67 -10.58 -11.68
C GLU A 160 -1.66 -9.55 -12.82
N PRO A 161 -0.52 -8.93 -13.10
CA PRO A 161 -0.39 -8.11 -14.31
C PRO A 161 -0.43 -8.98 -15.56
N PRO A 162 -0.72 -8.41 -16.75
CA PRO A 162 -0.45 -9.10 -18.00
C PRO A 162 1.02 -9.50 -18.10
N SER A 163 1.33 -10.56 -18.85
CA SER A 163 2.70 -10.99 -19.08
C SER A 163 3.54 -9.90 -19.77
N THR A 164 4.86 -9.97 -19.62
CA THR A 164 5.80 -9.05 -20.30
C THR A 164 5.55 -8.99 -21.80
N GLU A 165 5.30 -10.16 -22.43
CA GLU A 165 4.98 -10.25 -23.87
C GLU A 165 3.70 -9.51 -24.21
N GLU A 166 2.64 -9.68 -23.43
CA GLU A 166 1.36 -9.00 -23.62
C GLU A 166 1.47 -7.50 -23.43
N LEU A 167 2.20 -7.03 -22.41
CA LEU A 167 2.45 -5.60 -22.19
C LEU A 167 3.22 -4.98 -23.35
N THR A 168 4.29 -5.64 -23.81
CA THR A 168 5.12 -5.20 -24.93
C THR A 168 4.29 -5.12 -26.21
N LYS A 169 3.51 -6.16 -26.52
CA LYS A 169 2.61 -6.21 -27.68
C LYS A 169 1.54 -5.12 -27.65
N SER A 170 1.08 -4.77 -26.45
CA SER A 170 0.13 -3.68 -26.24
C SER A 170 0.78 -2.29 -26.30
N GLY A 171 2.11 -2.18 -26.41
CA GLY A 171 2.83 -0.91 -26.42
C GLY A 171 2.89 -0.23 -25.03
N ILE A 172 2.62 -0.96 -23.95
CA ILE A 172 2.73 -0.46 -22.58
C ILE A 172 4.19 -0.61 -22.14
N GLN A 173 4.88 0.51 -21.93
CA GLN A 173 6.32 0.51 -21.64
C GLN A 173 6.66 0.05 -20.23
N GLY A 174 5.77 0.29 -19.28
CA GLY A 174 5.96 -0.08 -17.89
C GLY A 174 5.20 0.82 -16.92
N MET A 175 5.69 0.83 -15.67
CA MET A 175 5.16 1.63 -14.57
C MET A 175 5.88 2.96 -14.51
N HIS A 176 5.22 4.05 -14.92
CA HIS A 176 5.81 5.39 -14.86
C HIS A 176 5.59 6.02 -13.49
N TYR A 177 6.60 6.72 -13.00
CA TYR A 177 6.57 7.40 -11.71
C TYR A 177 6.39 8.90 -11.89
N PHE A 178 5.31 9.47 -11.35
CA PHE A 178 5.06 10.91 -11.42
C PHE A 178 6.08 11.69 -10.62
N SER A 179 6.57 11.10 -9.52
CA SER A 179 7.64 11.62 -8.68
C SER A 179 8.97 11.87 -9.39
N TYR A 180 9.22 11.25 -10.54
CA TYR A 180 10.37 11.53 -11.38
C TYR A 180 10.28 12.91 -12.06
N TYR A 181 9.07 13.30 -12.46
CA TYR A 181 8.82 14.57 -13.18
C TYR A 181 8.48 15.73 -12.26
N HIS A 182 8.02 15.43 -11.05
CA HIS A 182 7.62 16.39 -10.04
C HIS A 182 8.23 16.03 -8.69
N LYS A 183 8.66 17.04 -7.93
CA LYS A 183 9.02 16.84 -6.53
C LYS A 183 7.84 16.13 -5.83
N TRP A 184 8.11 14.97 -5.27
CA TRP A 184 7.12 14.22 -4.51
C TRP A 184 7.24 14.56 -3.03
N SER A 185 6.34 15.38 -2.55
CA SER A 185 6.24 15.77 -1.15
C SER A 185 4.84 15.42 -0.64
N PRO A 186 4.67 14.36 0.16
CA PRO A 186 3.36 13.94 0.66
C PRO A 186 2.60 15.05 1.36
N GLN A 187 3.28 15.88 2.16
CA GLN A 187 2.67 17.01 2.86
C GLN A 187 2.15 18.09 1.91
N GLU A 188 2.94 18.47 0.90
CA GLU A 188 2.54 19.45 -0.11
C GLU A 188 1.41 18.90 -0.99
N ASN A 189 1.50 17.61 -1.37
CA ASN A 189 0.48 16.91 -2.15
C ASN A 189 -0.86 16.86 -1.38
N TYR A 190 -0.82 16.65 -0.07
CA TYR A 190 -2.00 16.70 0.79
C TYR A 190 -2.66 18.07 0.77
N TYR A 191 -1.91 19.16 0.97
CA TYR A 191 -2.47 20.51 0.91
C TYR A 191 -3.10 20.81 -0.45
N TYR A 192 -2.42 20.41 -1.51
CA TYR A 192 -2.95 20.56 -2.87
C TYR A 192 -4.26 19.78 -3.06
N CYS A 193 -4.33 18.53 -2.63
CA CYS A 193 -5.54 17.73 -2.74
C CYS A 193 -6.70 18.33 -1.92
N ALA A 194 -6.43 18.80 -0.71
CA ALA A 194 -7.43 19.43 0.13
C ALA A 194 -8.05 20.68 -0.53
N GLU A 195 -7.22 21.47 -1.25
CA GLU A 195 -7.68 22.68 -1.95
C GLU A 195 -8.43 22.38 -3.26
N HIS A 196 -7.95 21.40 -4.05
CA HIS A 196 -8.38 21.23 -5.43
C HIS A 196 -9.28 20.02 -5.70
N THR A 197 -9.28 19.01 -4.83
CA THR A 197 -10.05 17.76 -5.05
C THR A 197 -11.11 17.49 -4.00
N GLY A 198 -11.27 18.38 -3.02
CA GLY A 198 -12.19 18.17 -1.90
C GLY A 198 -11.74 17.08 -0.93
N PHE A 199 -10.48 16.65 -0.99
CA PHE A 199 -9.88 15.68 -0.08
C PHE A 199 -9.96 16.17 1.37
N LYS A 200 -10.32 15.27 2.30
CA LYS A 200 -10.39 15.57 3.74
C LYS A 200 -9.50 14.61 4.53
N PRO A 201 -8.71 15.13 5.48
CA PRO A 201 -7.96 14.30 6.40
C PRO A 201 -8.87 13.74 7.50
N ASN A 202 -8.35 12.83 8.29
CA ASN A 202 -8.99 12.43 9.55
C ASN A 202 -9.11 13.63 10.52
N PRO A 203 -10.11 13.64 11.39
CA PRO A 203 -10.20 14.65 12.45
C PRO A 203 -9.06 14.57 13.46
N GLU A 204 -8.48 13.39 13.66
CA GLU A 204 -7.37 13.09 14.54
C GLU A 204 -6.17 12.53 13.75
N ARG A 205 -4.98 12.50 14.36
CA ARG A 205 -3.82 11.86 13.76
C ARG A 205 -4.04 10.34 13.58
N THR A 206 -3.36 9.75 12.62
CA THR A 206 -3.33 8.30 12.45
C THR A 206 -2.40 7.67 13.50
N GLU A 207 -2.81 6.54 14.10
CA GLU A 207 -1.98 5.75 15.01
C GLU A 207 -0.69 5.30 14.28
N GLY A 208 0.44 5.35 14.97
CA GLY A 208 1.76 5.04 14.41
C GLY A 208 2.43 6.18 13.67
N THR A 209 1.79 7.36 13.57
CA THR A 209 2.37 8.57 12.98
C THR A 209 1.77 9.85 13.56
N TYR A 210 2.30 10.99 13.12
CA TYR A 210 1.84 12.32 13.53
C TYR A 210 0.90 12.99 12.51
N SER A 211 0.82 12.48 11.27
CA SER A 211 -0.04 13.03 10.23
C SER A 211 -1.51 12.65 10.39
N LYS A 212 -2.40 13.38 9.69
CA LYS A 212 -3.84 13.13 9.66
C LYS A 212 -4.34 12.58 8.32
N TYR A 213 -3.45 12.45 7.34
CA TYR A 213 -3.81 12.08 5.97
C TYR A 213 -3.27 10.70 5.54
N ALA A 214 -2.63 9.98 6.46
CA ALA A 214 -2.12 8.65 6.21
C ALA A 214 -3.13 7.57 6.60
N SER A 215 -3.14 6.45 5.86
CA SER A 215 -3.98 5.27 6.16
C SER A 215 -5.47 5.60 6.34
N LEU A 216 -6.04 6.39 5.43
CA LEU A 216 -7.40 6.91 5.56
C LEU A 216 -8.48 6.01 4.99
N ASP A 217 -8.18 5.28 3.94
CA ASP A 217 -9.16 4.60 3.08
C ASP A 217 -9.46 3.16 3.52
N ASP A 218 -8.55 2.53 4.26
CA ASP A 218 -8.70 1.15 4.69
C ASP A 218 -8.44 0.96 6.19
N LYS A 219 -9.36 0.31 6.88
CA LYS A 219 -9.20 -0.02 8.31
C LYS A 219 -8.02 -0.95 8.60
N MET A 220 -7.58 -1.71 7.59
CA MET A 220 -6.49 -2.68 7.73
C MET A 220 -5.10 -2.07 7.52
N ASP A 221 -4.99 -0.91 6.89
CA ASP A 221 -3.71 -0.31 6.50
C ASP A 221 -2.82 0.04 7.70
N GLY A 222 -3.37 0.46 8.81
CA GLY A 222 -2.61 0.70 10.04
C GLY A 222 -1.84 -0.53 10.51
N PHE A 223 -2.40 -1.74 10.32
CA PHE A 223 -1.73 -3.00 10.67
C PHE A 223 -0.61 -3.36 9.70
N HIS A 224 -0.69 -2.98 8.43
CA HIS A 224 0.41 -3.12 7.47
C HIS A 224 1.67 -2.39 7.97
N TYR A 225 1.54 -1.12 8.38
CA TYR A 225 2.66 -0.34 8.90
C TYR A 225 3.15 -0.82 10.27
N TYR A 226 2.24 -1.26 11.13
CA TYR A 226 2.62 -1.87 12.41
C TYR A 226 3.42 -3.17 12.20
N LEU A 227 2.97 -4.06 11.31
CA LEU A 227 3.65 -5.32 11.00
C LEU A 227 5.00 -5.07 10.27
N ARG A 228 5.08 -4.04 9.43
CA ARG A 228 6.34 -3.58 8.85
C ARG A 228 7.34 -3.16 9.93
N TYR A 229 6.88 -2.42 10.94
CA TYR A 229 7.69 -2.10 12.11
C TYR A 229 8.15 -3.36 12.86
N ILE A 230 7.27 -4.32 13.08
CA ILE A 230 7.61 -5.60 13.72
C ILE A 230 8.69 -6.37 12.93
N LYS A 231 8.54 -6.46 11.61
CA LYS A 231 9.41 -7.25 10.73
C LYS A 231 10.77 -6.58 10.48
N PHE A 232 10.77 -5.27 10.29
CA PHE A 232 11.94 -4.53 9.79
C PHE A 232 12.42 -3.41 10.73
N GLY A 233 11.72 -3.12 11.80
CA GLY A 233 12.04 -2.02 12.72
C GLY A 233 11.73 -0.63 12.15
N LEU A 234 10.95 -0.54 11.06
CA LEU A 234 10.66 0.67 10.30
C LEU A 234 9.14 0.78 10.11
N GLY A 235 8.51 1.75 10.74
CA GLY A 235 7.07 1.99 10.65
C GLY A 235 6.71 3.22 9.82
N ARG A 236 5.50 3.72 10.03
CA ARG A 236 4.94 4.85 9.28
C ARG A 236 5.59 6.17 9.65
N CYS A 237 5.81 6.42 10.95
CA CYS A 237 6.37 7.69 11.41
C CYS A 237 7.77 7.92 10.86
N MET A 238 8.60 6.89 10.79
CA MET A 238 9.94 6.97 10.20
C MET A 238 9.90 7.36 8.73
N GLU A 239 9.00 6.74 7.95
CA GLU A 239 8.84 7.04 6.53
C GLU A 239 8.46 8.51 6.31
N GLU A 240 7.42 8.98 6.99
CA GLU A 240 6.96 10.37 6.88
C GLU A 240 8.02 11.37 7.35
N ALA A 241 8.64 11.14 8.50
CA ALA A 241 9.70 12.00 9.01
C ALA A 241 10.91 12.05 8.07
N ALA A 242 11.29 10.93 7.45
CA ALA A 242 12.36 10.90 6.46
C ALA A 242 12.02 11.71 5.21
N HIS A 243 10.77 11.68 4.74
CA HIS A 243 10.31 12.54 3.65
C HIS A 243 10.41 14.02 4.04
N GLU A 244 9.86 14.43 5.17
CA GLU A 244 9.85 15.83 5.58
C GLU A 244 11.24 16.39 5.87
N ILE A 245 12.18 15.55 6.37
CA ILE A 245 13.58 15.95 6.52
C ILE A 245 14.22 16.20 5.15
N ARG A 246 14.02 15.30 4.17
CA ARG A 246 14.53 15.48 2.80
C ARG A 246 13.93 16.69 2.09
N ASP A 247 12.68 16.99 2.39
CA ASP A 247 11.95 18.15 1.84
C ASP A 247 12.34 19.47 2.52
N GLY A 248 13.04 19.40 3.66
CA GLY A 248 13.45 20.58 4.43
C GLY A 248 12.34 21.18 5.29
N HIS A 249 11.26 20.42 5.55
CA HIS A 249 10.15 20.85 6.39
C HIS A 249 10.48 20.76 7.88
N ILE A 250 11.23 19.74 8.29
CA ILE A 250 11.68 19.52 9.66
C ILE A 250 13.18 19.19 9.71
N THR A 251 13.81 19.43 10.86
CA THR A 251 15.17 18.99 11.11
C THR A 251 15.24 17.51 11.44
N ARG A 252 16.44 16.92 11.39
CA ARG A 252 16.66 15.54 11.82
C ARG A 252 16.28 15.32 13.29
N GLU A 253 16.61 16.28 14.15
CA GLU A 253 16.33 16.25 15.59
C GLU A 253 14.82 16.23 15.86
N GLU A 254 14.05 17.04 15.13
CA GLU A 254 12.58 17.03 15.19
C GLU A 254 12.01 15.70 14.70
N GLY A 255 12.52 15.17 13.60
CA GLY A 255 12.11 13.85 13.09
C GLY A 255 12.38 12.73 14.10
N VAL A 256 13.55 12.72 14.76
CA VAL A 256 13.88 11.76 15.82
C VAL A 256 12.93 11.90 17.02
N ALA A 257 12.56 13.13 17.40
CA ALA A 257 11.60 13.36 18.48
C ALA A 257 10.20 12.81 18.15
N LEU A 258 9.74 13.00 16.90
CA LEU A 258 8.49 12.45 16.41
C LEU A 258 8.50 10.91 16.42
N MET A 259 9.58 10.30 15.93
CA MET A 259 9.74 8.85 15.95
C MET A 259 9.72 8.27 17.37
N LYS A 260 10.42 8.87 18.31
CA LYS A 260 10.41 8.43 19.73
C LYS A 260 9.02 8.46 20.34
N ARG A 261 8.15 9.31 19.82
CA ARG A 261 6.80 9.49 20.34
C ARG A 261 5.76 8.57 19.69
N TYR A 262 5.88 8.29 18.38
CA TYR A 262 4.81 7.68 17.61
C TYR A 262 5.18 6.38 16.92
N GLU A 263 6.47 6.12 16.67
CA GLU A 263 6.89 4.93 15.93
C GLU A 263 6.54 3.65 16.69
N GLY A 264 5.95 2.69 15.98
CA GLY A 264 5.56 1.40 16.55
C GLY A 264 4.33 1.45 17.46
N GLU A 265 3.59 2.54 17.51
CA GLU A 265 2.31 2.62 18.20
C GLU A 265 1.34 1.59 17.61
N PHE A 266 0.68 0.82 18.47
CA PHE A 266 -0.27 -0.20 18.03
C PHE A 266 -1.58 0.43 17.54
N PRO A 267 -2.11 0.03 16.36
CA PRO A 267 -3.34 0.58 15.77
C PRO A 267 -4.59 0.01 16.46
N LYS A 268 -4.98 0.58 17.59
CA LYS A 268 -6.09 0.09 18.43
C LYS A 268 -7.46 0.33 17.82
N LYS A 269 -7.61 1.43 17.07
CA LYS A 269 -8.89 1.92 16.57
C LYS A 269 -9.69 0.85 15.83
N TYR A 270 -9.03 0.11 14.96
CA TYR A 270 -9.65 -0.92 14.13
C TYR A 270 -9.21 -2.35 14.46
N PHE A 271 -8.68 -2.58 15.67
CA PHE A 271 -8.18 -3.92 16.04
C PHE A 271 -9.27 -4.99 16.03
N LYS A 272 -10.46 -4.65 16.54
CA LYS A 272 -11.60 -5.57 16.49
C LYS A 272 -12.01 -5.87 15.04
N ASP A 273 -12.09 -4.86 14.19
CA ASP A 273 -12.39 -5.03 12.76
C ASP A 273 -11.36 -5.94 12.08
N PHE A 274 -10.07 -5.80 12.42
CA PHE A 274 -8.99 -6.65 11.89
C PHE A 274 -9.16 -8.11 12.28
N LEU A 275 -9.41 -8.40 13.56
CA LEU A 275 -9.64 -9.76 14.04
C LEU A 275 -10.88 -10.39 13.40
N GLU A 276 -11.98 -9.65 13.31
CA GLU A 276 -13.21 -10.10 12.66
C GLU A 276 -13.02 -10.31 11.15
N TYR A 277 -12.27 -9.45 10.49
CA TYR A 277 -12.00 -9.57 9.05
C TYR A 277 -11.19 -10.83 8.73
N LEU A 278 -10.17 -11.14 9.50
CA LEU A 278 -9.33 -12.34 9.30
C LEU A 278 -9.91 -13.60 9.93
N ASP A 279 -10.99 -13.48 10.71
CA ASP A 279 -11.59 -14.59 11.47
C ASP A 279 -10.55 -15.28 12.38
N ILE A 280 -9.87 -14.48 13.19
CA ILE A 280 -8.84 -14.93 14.14
C ILE A 280 -9.10 -14.40 15.55
N THR A 281 -8.56 -15.09 16.54
CA THR A 281 -8.57 -14.63 17.95
C THR A 281 -7.44 -13.64 18.21
N GLU A 282 -7.60 -12.82 19.24
CA GLU A 282 -6.53 -11.93 19.71
C GLU A 282 -5.26 -12.71 20.11
N ALA A 283 -5.41 -13.85 20.78
CA ALA A 283 -4.28 -14.69 21.14
C ALA A 283 -3.49 -15.15 19.91
N HIS A 284 -4.18 -15.62 18.88
CA HIS A 284 -3.54 -16.02 17.62
C HIS A 284 -2.87 -14.84 16.89
N PHE A 285 -3.50 -13.66 16.91
CA PHE A 285 -2.87 -12.44 16.38
C PHE A 285 -1.49 -12.20 17.00
N TRP A 286 -1.40 -12.25 18.34
CA TRP A 286 -0.12 -12.00 19.02
C TRP A 286 0.91 -13.12 18.82
N GLU A 287 0.48 -14.38 18.68
CA GLU A 287 1.36 -15.49 18.29
C GLU A 287 2.00 -15.23 16.92
N VAL A 288 1.21 -14.83 15.93
CA VAL A 288 1.71 -14.52 14.59
C VAL A 288 2.65 -13.31 14.63
N VAL A 289 2.25 -12.22 15.28
CA VAL A 289 3.08 -11.01 15.41
C VAL A 289 4.43 -11.32 16.04
N ASP A 290 4.44 -12.09 17.14
CA ASP A 290 5.68 -12.45 17.83
C ASP A 290 6.57 -13.37 16.99
N SER A 291 6.00 -14.22 16.15
CA SER A 291 6.76 -15.09 15.23
C SER A 291 7.54 -14.32 14.17
N TRP A 292 7.09 -13.11 13.81
CA TRP A 292 7.72 -12.23 12.82
C TRP A 292 8.78 -11.28 13.41
N ARG A 293 9.01 -11.30 14.72
CA ARG A 293 10.08 -10.51 15.36
C ARG A 293 11.44 -11.13 15.13
N ALA A 294 12.19 -10.58 14.18
CA ALA A 294 13.50 -11.09 13.83
C ALA A 294 14.50 -10.95 15.00
N PRO A 295 15.26 -12.02 15.36
CA PRO A 295 16.18 -12.01 16.51
C PRO A 295 17.31 -10.98 16.41
N HIS A 296 17.67 -10.53 15.21
CA HIS A 296 18.68 -9.49 15.01
C HIS A 296 18.14 -8.08 15.29
N LEU A 297 16.83 -7.87 15.23
CA LEU A 297 16.17 -6.58 15.51
C LEU A 297 15.65 -6.49 16.95
N TRP A 298 15.13 -7.59 17.49
CA TRP A 298 14.37 -7.58 18.73
C TRP A 298 15.07 -8.34 19.85
N ARG A 299 14.83 -7.91 21.08
CA ARG A 299 15.17 -8.64 22.33
C ARG A 299 14.03 -8.51 23.33
N LYS A 300 13.90 -9.48 24.25
CA LYS A 300 13.01 -9.36 25.41
C LYS A 300 13.80 -8.81 26.61
N VAL A 301 13.26 -7.78 27.24
CA VAL A 301 13.78 -7.19 28.47
C VAL A 301 12.61 -7.11 29.46
N ASP A 302 12.72 -7.78 30.59
CA ASP A 302 11.66 -7.86 31.61
C ASP A 302 10.28 -8.23 31.04
N GLY A 303 10.25 -9.15 30.06
CA GLY A 303 9.04 -9.64 29.41
C GLY A 303 8.54 -8.77 28.25
N ASN A 304 9.09 -7.58 28.06
CA ASN A 304 8.72 -6.65 26.98
C ASN A 304 9.67 -6.75 25.78
N TRP A 305 9.12 -6.56 24.58
CA TRP A 305 9.92 -6.49 23.38
C TRP A 305 10.54 -5.10 23.19
N GLU A 306 11.83 -5.05 22.91
CA GLU A 306 12.58 -3.84 22.60
C GLU A 306 13.43 -4.02 21.35
N LEU A 307 13.56 -2.94 20.56
CA LEU A 307 14.55 -2.89 19.49
C LEU A 307 15.95 -2.90 20.06
N LYS A 308 16.85 -3.69 19.48
CA LYS A 308 18.27 -3.72 19.87
C LYS A 308 19.00 -2.42 19.51
N HIS A 309 18.57 -1.79 18.43
CA HIS A 309 19.18 -0.59 17.87
C HIS A 309 18.11 0.49 17.60
N PRO A 310 17.49 1.06 18.67
CA PRO A 310 16.54 2.16 18.48
C PRO A 310 17.24 3.39 17.92
N ILE A 311 16.50 4.26 17.22
CA ILE A 311 17.02 5.52 16.71
C ILE A 311 17.45 6.44 17.88
N LYS A 312 18.58 7.10 17.72
CA LYS A 312 19.19 7.97 18.74
C LYS A 312 19.08 9.44 18.33
#